data_62de08bf9f481eb3e3bd1328e1c6c299
#
_entry.id   62de08bf9f481eb3e3bd1328e1c6c299
#
_cell.length_a   1.000
_cell.length_b   1.000
_cell.length_c   1.000
_cell.angle_alpha   90.00
_cell.angle_beta   90.00
_cell.angle_gamma   90.00
#
_symmetry.space_group_name_H-M   'P 1'
#
loop_
_entity.id
_entity.type
_entity.pdbx_description
1 polymer ?
#
loop_
_entity_poly.entity_id
_entity_poly.type
_entity_poly.pdbx_seq_one_letter_code
_entity_poly.pdbx_strand_id
1 'polypeptide(L)'
;MIKVLRKFAARVLESDGTSQPNSQLEFLRDFLSKHKYVYSHDFEENLMILKRKHLVDSFLVTNLDGSIVVSSEGNGHTEGIVGTAMLSYIKSELPDSESVLIKRNGHWFMMFPLNKKVFIVKAGSELTNLELKALAFELDGLLVSNKSGDTKEKKRISQVA
;
A
#
# COMPACT_ATOMS: atom_id res chain seq x y z
N MET A 1 0.77 16.71 -15.00
CA MET A 1 -0.40 16.57 -14.12
C MET A 1 -0.05 16.07 -12.73
N ILE A 2 0.77 15.06 -12.59
CA ILE A 2 1.14 14.40 -11.30
C ILE A 2 1.93 15.33 -10.35
N LYS A 3 2.83 16.19 -10.84
CA LYS A 3 3.53 17.21 -10.04
C LYS A 3 2.58 18.25 -9.42
N VAL A 4 1.45 18.51 -10.07
CA VAL A 4 0.40 19.43 -9.58
C VAL A 4 -0.34 18.81 -8.42
N LEU A 5 -0.63 17.50 -8.49
CA LEU A 5 -1.29 16.74 -7.44
C LEU A 5 -0.47 16.74 -6.14
N ARG A 6 0.83 16.50 -6.25
CA ARG A 6 1.74 16.51 -5.09
C ARG A 6 1.85 17.89 -4.45
N LYS A 7 1.92 18.95 -5.27
CA LYS A 7 1.90 20.33 -4.76
C LYS A 7 0.56 20.69 -4.12
N PHE A 8 -0.54 20.14 -4.63
CA PHE A 8 -1.87 20.38 -4.06
C PHE A 8 -2.05 19.62 -2.74
N ALA A 9 -1.65 18.35 -2.67
CA ALA A 9 -1.66 17.58 -1.43
C ALA A 9 -0.76 18.20 -0.35
N ALA A 10 0.45 18.65 -0.71
CA ALA A 10 1.33 19.37 0.20
C ALA A 10 0.71 20.70 0.71
N ARG A 11 0.05 21.46 -0.16
CA ARG A 11 -0.61 22.71 0.20
C ARG A 11 -1.82 22.54 1.12
N VAL A 12 -2.59 21.46 0.91
CA VAL A 12 -3.73 21.11 1.78
C VAL A 12 -3.25 20.62 3.15
N LEU A 13 -2.09 19.97 3.20
CA LEU A 13 -1.47 19.51 4.45
C LEU A 13 -0.77 20.64 5.22
N GLU A 14 -0.32 21.69 4.53
CA GLU A 14 0.32 22.88 5.13
C GLU A 14 -0.69 23.95 5.59
N SER A 15 -1.90 23.96 5.06
CA SER A 15 -2.93 24.92 5.42
C SER A 15 -3.85 24.34 6.50
N ASP A 16 -3.60 24.65 7.72
CA ASP A 16 -4.40 24.49 8.93
C ASP A 16 -4.03 23.31 9.85
N GLY A 17 -3.29 23.66 10.90
CA GLY A 17 -3.05 22.81 12.07
C GLY A 17 -4.28 22.48 12.92
N THR A 18 -5.48 22.48 12.34
CA THR A 18 -6.76 22.20 13.04
C THR A 18 -7.68 21.19 12.35
N SER A 19 -7.33 20.68 11.16
CA SER A 19 -8.15 19.66 10.51
C SER A 19 -7.94 18.29 11.16
N GLN A 20 -9.02 17.68 11.65
CA GLN A 20 -9.01 16.36 12.25
C GLN A 20 -8.50 15.31 11.25
N PRO A 21 -7.68 14.32 11.69
CA PRO A 21 -7.13 13.31 10.80
C PRO A 21 -8.17 12.54 9.99
N ASN A 22 -9.42 12.43 10.49
CA ASN A 22 -10.52 11.79 9.78
C ASN A 22 -11.00 12.58 8.56
N SER A 23 -11.00 13.92 8.60
CA SER A 23 -11.42 14.77 7.48
C SER A 23 -10.41 14.75 6.34
N GLN A 24 -9.12 14.60 6.64
CA GLN A 24 -8.06 14.45 5.63
C GLN A 24 -8.16 13.11 4.92
N LEU A 25 -8.49 12.05 5.65
CA LEU A 25 -8.67 10.70 5.09
C LEU A 25 -9.91 10.63 4.19
N GLU A 26 -11.00 11.29 4.59
CA GLU A 26 -12.22 11.41 3.78
C GLU A 26 -11.99 12.21 2.50
N PHE A 27 -11.28 13.33 2.61
CA PHE A 27 -10.90 14.14 1.44
C PHE A 27 -10.04 13.35 0.46
N LEU A 28 -9.04 12.59 0.96
CA LEU A 28 -8.20 11.76 0.11
C LEU A 28 -8.99 10.64 -0.57
N ARG A 29 -9.90 9.99 0.16
CA ARG A 29 -10.82 8.99 -0.40
C ARG A 29 -11.71 9.57 -1.51
N ASP A 30 -12.31 10.74 -1.27
CA ASP A 30 -13.16 11.43 -2.25
C ASP A 30 -12.36 11.84 -3.48
N PHE A 31 -11.16 12.38 -3.27
CA PHE A 31 -10.23 12.75 -4.34
C PHE A 31 -9.80 11.54 -5.18
N LEU A 32 -9.40 10.45 -4.53
CA LEU A 32 -9.00 9.21 -5.21
C LEU A 32 -10.18 8.55 -5.93
N SER A 33 -11.41 8.67 -5.39
CA SER A 33 -12.62 8.15 -6.03
C SER A 33 -13.00 8.93 -7.30
N LYS A 34 -12.74 10.23 -7.31
CA LYS A 34 -13.00 11.12 -8.48
C LYS A 34 -11.97 10.95 -9.57
N HIS A 35 -10.73 10.57 -9.24
CA HIS A 35 -9.68 10.25 -10.21
C HIS A 35 -9.68 8.75 -10.48
N LYS A 36 -10.74 8.27 -11.14
CA LYS A 36 -10.92 6.87 -11.49
C LYS A 36 -9.81 6.42 -12.44
N TYR A 37 -8.77 5.79 -11.89
CA TYR A 37 -7.99 4.86 -12.68
C TYR A 37 -8.90 3.66 -12.99
N VAL A 38 -9.04 3.35 -14.26
CA VAL A 38 -9.80 2.17 -14.67
C VAL A 38 -8.94 0.97 -14.34
N TYR A 39 -9.34 0.21 -13.33
CA TYR A 39 -8.72 -1.07 -13.02
C TYR A 39 -9.09 -2.07 -14.10
N SER A 40 -8.13 -2.88 -14.47
CA SER A 40 -8.27 -4.00 -15.38
C SER A 40 -8.92 -5.21 -14.70
N HIS A 41 -9.31 -6.21 -15.50
CA HIS A 41 -9.66 -7.54 -14.97
C HIS A 41 -8.42 -8.35 -14.58
N ASP A 42 -7.24 -7.96 -15.03
CA ASP A 42 -5.97 -8.58 -14.71
C ASP A 42 -5.41 -8.00 -13.40
N PHE A 43 -5.13 -8.89 -12.46
CA PHE A 43 -4.59 -8.53 -11.16
C PHE A 43 -3.19 -7.91 -11.24
N GLU A 44 -2.30 -8.49 -12.05
CA GLU A 44 -0.93 -8.00 -12.23
C GLU A 44 -0.90 -6.59 -12.86
N GLU A 45 -1.77 -6.35 -13.83
CA GLU A 45 -1.93 -5.03 -14.42
C GLU A 45 -2.40 -4.00 -13.38
N ASN A 46 -3.30 -4.40 -12.50
CA ASN A 46 -3.76 -3.54 -11.40
C ASN A 46 -2.66 -3.18 -10.41
N LEU A 47 -1.73 -4.10 -10.12
CA LEU A 47 -0.54 -3.79 -9.30
C LEU A 47 0.34 -2.73 -9.98
N MET A 48 0.52 -2.81 -11.29
CA MET A 48 1.28 -1.81 -12.05
C MET A 48 0.58 -0.45 -12.09
N ILE A 49 -0.75 -0.43 -12.18
CA ILE A 49 -1.56 0.79 -12.08
C ILE A 49 -1.38 1.44 -10.71
N LEU A 50 -1.43 0.66 -9.62
CA LEU A 50 -1.20 1.14 -8.26
C LEU A 50 0.19 1.75 -8.09
N LYS A 51 1.24 1.10 -8.59
CA LYS A 51 2.62 1.64 -8.55
C LYS A 51 2.68 3.03 -9.18
N ARG A 52 2.11 3.19 -10.36
CA ARG A 52 2.09 4.48 -11.09
C ARG A 52 1.25 5.53 -10.38
N LYS A 53 0.08 5.15 -9.89
CA LYS A 53 -0.85 6.03 -9.19
C LYS A 53 -0.23 6.64 -7.93
N HIS A 54 0.43 5.82 -7.13
CA HIS A 54 1.04 6.24 -5.86
C HIS A 54 2.51 6.66 -5.99
N LEU A 55 3.08 6.64 -7.21
CA LEU A 55 4.47 7.02 -7.49
C LEU A 55 5.48 6.25 -6.64
N VAL A 56 5.24 4.97 -6.47
CA VAL A 56 6.15 4.06 -5.77
C VAL A 56 6.96 3.23 -6.76
N ASP A 57 8.19 2.90 -6.38
CA ASP A 57 9.06 2.03 -7.18
C ASP A 57 8.61 0.58 -7.09
N SER A 58 8.31 0.14 -5.87
CA SER A 58 7.77 -1.20 -5.60
C SER A 58 6.99 -1.22 -4.30
N PHE A 59 6.17 -2.26 -4.17
CA PHE A 59 5.54 -2.62 -2.90
C PHE A 59 5.48 -4.13 -2.73
N LEU A 60 5.50 -4.53 -1.48
CA LEU A 60 5.44 -5.90 -1.03
C LEU A 60 4.49 -5.99 0.17
N VAL A 61 3.63 -6.98 0.19
CA VAL A 61 2.77 -7.27 1.33
C VAL A 61 3.10 -8.65 1.86
N THR A 62 3.33 -8.73 3.15
CA THR A 62 3.59 -9.99 3.84
C THR A 62 2.58 -10.23 4.96
N ASN A 63 2.45 -11.46 5.38
CA ASN A 63 1.87 -11.79 6.67
C ASN A 63 2.85 -11.41 7.78
N LEU A 64 2.41 -11.49 9.04
CA LEU A 64 3.25 -11.18 10.21
C LEU A 64 4.42 -12.17 10.41
N ASP A 65 4.36 -13.33 9.78
CA ASP A 65 5.43 -14.34 9.75
C ASP A 65 6.47 -14.11 8.65
N GLY A 66 6.30 -13.07 7.83
CA GLY A 66 7.16 -12.73 6.70
C GLY A 66 6.82 -13.46 5.40
N SER A 67 5.81 -14.34 5.39
CA SER A 67 5.36 -14.99 4.14
C SER A 67 4.72 -13.98 3.19
N ILE A 68 5.07 -14.06 1.90
CA ILE A 68 4.62 -13.10 0.89
C ILE A 68 3.15 -13.34 0.54
N VAL A 69 2.37 -12.27 0.58
CA VAL A 69 0.99 -12.23 0.08
C VAL A 69 0.95 -11.73 -1.35
N VAL A 70 1.68 -10.65 -1.64
CA VAL A 70 1.79 -10.08 -2.99
C VAL A 70 3.09 -9.28 -3.11
N SER A 71 3.68 -9.29 -4.30
CA SER A 71 4.87 -8.49 -4.65
C SER A 71 4.68 -7.86 -6.02
N SER A 72 4.97 -6.58 -6.16
CA SER A 72 4.93 -5.88 -7.44
C SER A 72 6.16 -6.12 -8.32
N GLU A 73 7.18 -6.83 -7.83
CA GLU A 73 8.45 -7.09 -8.55
C GLU A 73 8.78 -8.59 -8.69
N GLY A 74 7.89 -9.49 -8.29
CA GLY A 74 8.07 -10.94 -8.41
C GLY A 74 9.10 -11.58 -7.46
N ASN A 75 10.13 -10.87 -7.05
CA ASN A 75 11.23 -11.35 -6.21
C ASN A 75 11.41 -10.47 -4.95
N GLY A 76 10.58 -10.68 -3.95
CA GLY A 76 10.66 -9.88 -2.70
C GLY A 76 10.92 -10.72 -1.44
N HIS A 77 11.35 -11.98 -1.56
CA HIS A 77 11.38 -12.91 -0.42
C HIS A 77 12.29 -12.42 0.70
N THR A 78 13.51 -12.03 0.38
CA THR A 78 14.46 -11.51 1.36
C THR A 78 14.00 -10.17 1.93
N GLU A 79 13.50 -9.26 1.08
CA GLU A 79 12.99 -7.96 1.51
C GLU A 79 11.76 -8.11 2.41
N GLY A 80 10.88 -9.08 2.12
CA GLY A 80 9.71 -9.38 2.93
C GLY A 80 10.07 -9.85 4.34
N ILE A 81 10.96 -10.82 4.44
CA ILE A 81 11.41 -11.35 5.73
C ILE A 81 12.14 -10.27 6.54
N VAL A 82 13.09 -9.56 5.91
CA VAL A 82 13.87 -8.51 6.59
C VAL A 82 12.97 -7.35 7.02
N GLY A 83 12.09 -6.86 6.15
CA GLY A 83 11.20 -5.76 6.47
C GLY A 83 10.20 -6.11 7.59
N THR A 84 9.65 -7.32 7.55
CA THR A 84 8.73 -7.80 8.59
C THR A 84 9.45 -7.98 9.93
N ALA A 85 10.65 -8.58 9.93
CA ALA A 85 11.46 -8.75 11.13
C ALA A 85 11.87 -7.40 11.73
N MET A 86 12.27 -6.45 10.88
CA MET A 86 12.64 -5.10 11.31
C MET A 86 11.45 -4.34 11.94
N LEU A 87 10.28 -4.38 11.31
CA LEU A 87 9.08 -3.78 11.87
C LEU A 87 8.71 -4.43 13.22
N SER A 88 8.79 -5.75 13.31
CA SER A 88 8.49 -6.50 14.55
C SER A 88 9.47 -6.12 15.66
N TYR A 89 10.75 -6.01 15.35
CA TYR A 89 11.77 -5.57 16.32
C TYR A 89 11.49 -4.14 16.81
N ILE A 90 11.27 -3.19 15.90
CA ILE A 90 10.97 -1.81 16.28
C ILE A 90 9.71 -1.73 17.14
N LYS A 91 8.67 -2.50 16.81
CA LYS A 91 7.45 -2.55 17.62
C LYS A 91 7.63 -3.19 18.99
N SER A 92 8.59 -4.09 19.17
CA SER A 92 8.92 -4.63 20.48
C SER A 92 9.58 -3.61 21.40
N GLU A 93 10.40 -2.73 20.83
CA GLU A 93 11.10 -1.66 21.56
C GLU A 93 10.25 -0.37 21.68
N LEU A 94 9.46 -0.07 20.66
CA LEU A 94 8.62 1.13 20.55
C LEU A 94 7.19 0.69 20.15
N PRO A 95 6.36 0.20 21.10
CA PRO A 95 5.04 -0.38 20.78
C PRO A 95 4.09 0.58 20.04
N ASP A 96 4.18 1.88 20.32
CA ASP A 96 3.31 2.91 19.72
C ASP A 96 3.76 3.37 18.32
N SER A 97 4.85 2.80 17.77
CA SER A 97 5.31 3.15 16.42
C SER A 97 4.27 2.71 15.38
N GLU A 98 3.83 3.64 14.54
CA GLU A 98 2.87 3.37 13.45
C GLU A 98 3.55 2.87 12.18
N SER A 99 4.75 3.39 11.89
CA SER A 99 5.53 3.08 10.69
C SER A 99 7.02 3.19 10.96
N VAL A 100 7.80 2.51 10.13
CA VAL A 100 9.27 2.60 10.10
C VAL A 100 9.69 3.10 8.72
N LEU A 101 10.44 4.19 8.68
CA LEU A 101 10.93 4.81 7.46
C LEU A 101 12.46 4.79 7.46
N ILE A 102 13.04 4.22 6.43
CA ILE A 102 14.50 4.10 6.27
C ILE A 102 14.90 4.64 4.91
N LYS A 103 15.86 5.56 4.88
CA LYS A 103 16.46 6.03 3.64
C LYS A 103 17.73 5.26 3.34
N ARG A 104 17.77 4.61 2.17
CA ARG A 104 18.94 3.85 1.72
C ARG A 104 19.16 4.04 0.22
N ASN A 105 20.37 4.38 -0.18
CA ASN A 105 20.76 4.53 -1.59
C ASN A 105 19.80 5.44 -2.41
N GLY A 106 19.38 6.55 -1.83
CA GLY A 106 18.48 7.50 -2.48
C GLY A 106 17.01 7.11 -2.50
N HIS A 107 16.66 5.91 -2.02
CA HIS A 107 15.27 5.44 -1.91
C HIS A 107 14.82 5.39 -0.46
N TRP A 108 13.52 5.58 -0.26
CA TRP A 108 12.84 5.37 0.99
C TRP A 108 12.23 3.96 1.04
N PHE A 109 12.49 3.25 2.12
CA PHE A 109 11.84 2.01 2.49
C PHE A 109 10.92 2.30 3.65
N MET A 110 9.65 2.08 3.46
CA MET A 110 8.59 2.40 4.42
C MET A 110 7.82 1.13 4.76
N MET A 111 7.80 0.80 6.05
CA MET A 111 7.16 -0.41 6.58
C MET A 111 6.08 -0.02 7.58
N PHE A 112 4.90 -0.59 7.46
CA PHE A 112 3.81 -0.34 8.39
C PHE A 112 2.82 -1.51 8.42
N PRO A 113 2.19 -1.76 9.58
CA PRO A 113 1.21 -2.82 9.72
C PRO A 113 -0.19 -2.32 9.36
N LEU A 114 -0.96 -3.14 8.67
CA LEU A 114 -2.40 -2.93 8.45
C LEU A 114 -3.11 -4.28 8.29
N ASN A 115 -4.26 -4.47 8.98
CA ASN A 115 -5.11 -5.66 8.84
C ASN A 115 -4.35 -7.00 8.97
N LYS A 116 -3.49 -7.13 9.99
CA LYS A 116 -2.63 -8.30 10.24
C LYS A 116 -1.64 -8.63 9.12
N LYS A 117 -1.32 -7.66 8.29
CA LYS A 117 -0.31 -7.74 7.23
C LYS A 117 0.74 -6.64 7.46
N VAL A 118 1.91 -6.82 6.87
CA VAL A 118 2.96 -5.82 6.81
C VAL A 118 3.08 -5.33 5.37
N PHE A 119 2.97 -4.03 5.18
CA PHE A 119 3.18 -3.36 3.91
C PHE A 119 4.59 -2.79 3.89
N ILE A 120 5.34 -3.13 2.87
CA ILE A 120 6.71 -2.68 2.63
C ILE A 120 6.70 -1.95 1.31
N VAL A 121 6.98 -0.64 1.33
CA VAL A 121 6.90 0.23 0.16
C VAL A 121 8.27 0.85 -0.08
N LYS A 122 8.74 0.80 -1.32
CA LYS A 122 9.95 1.49 -1.78
C LYS A 122 9.55 2.62 -2.72
N ALA A 123 10.10 3.81 -2.48
CA ALA A 123 9.85 4.97 -3.31
C ALA A 123 11.07 5.90 -3.38
N GLY A 124 11.21 6.64 -4.49
CA GLY A 124 12.26 7.65 -4.66
C GLY A 124 12.06 8.89 -3.77
N SER A 125 10.89 9.05 -3.16
CA SER A 125 10.59 10.12 -2.22
C SER A 125 9.82 9.58 -1.01
N GLU A 126 9.97 10.26 0.11
CA GLU A 126 9.20 9.98 1.32
C GLU A 126 7.71 10.14 1.05
N LEU A 127 6.93 9.16 1.50
CA LEU A 127 5.48 9.20 1.52
C LEU A 127 5.01 9.49 2.93
N THR A 128 3.98 10.30 3.04
CA THR A 128 3.30 10.54 4.32
C THR A 128 2.54 9.29 4.78
N ASN A 129 2.26 9.18 6.07
CA ASN A 129 1.43 8.09 6.61
C ASN A 129 0.07 8.01 5.91
N LEU A 130 -0.47 9.15 5.45
CA LEU A 130 -1.74 9.19 4.74
C LEU A 130 -1.63 8.55 3.34
N GLU A 131 -0.57 8.86 2.59
CA GLU A 131 -0.30 8.25 1.27
C GLU A 131 -0.05 6.74 1.40
N LEU A 132 0.71 6.32 2.42
CA LEU A 132 0.95 4.90 2.71
C LEU A 132 -0.35 4.16 3.03
N LYS A 133 -1.21 4.74 3.88
CA LYS A 133 -2.52 4.17 4.22
C LYS A 133 -3.43 4.11 2.99
N ALA A 134 -3.43 5.13 2.12
CA ALA A 134 -4.21 5.13 0.89
C ALA A 134 -3.79 4.00 -0.06
N LEU A 135 -2.48 3.83 -0.29
CA LEU A 135 -1.95 2.71 -1.07
C LEU A 135 -2.39 1.36 -0.47
N ALA A 136 -2.24 1.19 0.84
CA ALA A 136 -2.58 -0.05 1.51
C ALA A 136 -4.07 -0.40 1.43
N PHE A 137 -4.96 0.58 1.59
CA PHE A 137 -6.40 0.36 1.46
C PHE A 137 -6.80 -0.07 0.05
N GLU A 138 -6.25 0.56 -0.98
CA GLU A 138 -6.54 0.18 -2.36
C GLU A 138 -5.99 -1.23 -2.67
N LEU A 139 -4.77 -1.52 -2.24
CA LEU A 139 -4.15 -2.82 -2.44
C LEU A 139 -4.90 -3.93 -1.69
N ASP A 140 -5.32 -3.68 -0.44
CA ASP A 140 -6.12 -4.64 0.33
C ASP A 140 -7.48 -4.90 -0.34
N GLY A 141 -8.10 -3.87 -0.91
CA GLY A 141 -9.32 -4.01 -1.72
C GLY A 141 -9.13 -4.89 -2.96
N LEU A 142 -8.01 -4.75 -3.69
CA LEU A 142 -7.67 -5.60 -4.83
C LEU A 142 -7.42 -7.06 -4.40
N LEU A 143 -6.73 -7.28 -3.28
CA LEU A 143 -6.48 -8.62 -2.75
C LEU A 143 -7.79 -9.35 -2.37
N VAL A 144 -8.74 -8.63 -1.79
CA VAL A 144 -10.06 -9.20 -1.45
C VAL A 144 -10.84 -9.55 -2.72
N SER A 145 -10.84 -8.67 -3.71
CA SER A 145 -11.53 -8.87 -4.98
C SER A 145 -10.98 -10.07 -5.75
N ASN A 146 -9.66 -10.22 -5.79
CA ASN A 146 -8.99 -11.35 -6.45
C ASN A 146 -9.36 -12.69 -5.81
N LYS A 147 -9.33 -12.79 -4.47
CA LYS A 147 -9.75 -13.99 -3.74
C LYS A 147 -11.21 -14.39 -3.99
N SER A 148 -12.09 -13.42 -4.18
CA SER A 148 -13.51 -13.67 -4.46
C SER A 148 -13.73 -14.20 -5.88
N GLY A 149 -12.89 -13.82 -6.84
CA GLY A 149 -12.88 -14.32 -8.21
C GLY A 149 -12.52 -15.81 -8.26
N ASP A 150 -11.39 -16.18 -7.66
CA ASP A 150 -10.90 -17.56 -7.59
C ASP A 150 -11.90 -18.54 -6.95
N THR A 151 -12.62 -18.08 -5.94
CA THR A 151 -13.61 -18.93 -5.25
C THR A 151 -14.86 -19.19 -6.10
N LYS A 152 -15.25 -18.25 -6.95
CA LYS A 152 -16.40 -18.42 -7.87
C LYS A 152 -16.05 -19.35 -9.02
N GLU A 153 -14.83 -19.28 -9.52
CA GLU A 153 -14.35 -20.14 -10.62
C GLU A 153 -14.19 -21.59 -10.17
N LYS A 154 -13.61 -21.84 -8.99
CA LYS A 154 -13.53 -23.17 -8.38
C LYS A 154 -14.90 -23.79 -8.13
N LYS A 155 -15.90 -23.01 -7.71
CA LYS A 155 -17.28 -23.51 -7.55
C LYS A 155 -17.96 -23.85 -8.88
N ARG A 156 -17.68 -23.13 -9.97
CA ARG A 156 -18.21 -23.47 -11.30
C ARG A 156 -17.64 -24.77 -11.84
N ILE A 157 -16.35 -24.99 -11.67
CA ILE A 157 -15.67 -26.21 -12.14
C ILE A 157 -16.15 -27.43 -11.36
N SER A 158 -16.43 -27.33 -10.08
CA SER A 158 -16.95 -28.44 -9.26
C SER A 158 -18.42 -28.77 -9.47
N GLN A 159 -19.19 -27.95 -10.20
CA GLN A 159 -20.58 -28.20 -10.57
C GLN A 159 -20.75 -28.81 -11.97
N VAL A 160 -19.68 -28.90 -12.75
CA VAL A 160 -19.68 -29.43 -14.12
C VAL A 160 -19.03 -30.85 -14.18
N ALA A 161 -18.48 -31.33 -13.09
CA ALA A 161 -17.97 -32.69 -12.89
C ALA A 161 -18.95 -33.51 -12.08
#